data_00186dc7cc46bd13cb93d398552b17be
#
_entry.id   00186dc7cc46bd13cb93d398552b17be
#
_cell.length_a   1.000
_cell.length_b   1.000
_cell.length_c   1.000
_cell.angle_alpha   90.00
_cell.angle_beta   90.00
_cell.angle_gamma   90.00
#
_symmetry.space_group_name_H-M   'P 1'
#
loop_
_entity.id
_entity.type
_entity.pdbx_description
1 polymer ?
#
loop_
_entity_poly.entity_id
_entity_poly.type
_entity_poly.pdbx_seq_one_letter_code
_entity_poly.pdbx_strand_id
1 'polypeptide(L)'
;MRNFYLIFMLVCFIGGMVLSAKAEEKEPLIIEMLNKRDKEKMLYSQDVARVEVGQTIIWTPNSKGHNVQFVSVPEGVEKVKSKLSKEFSYTFEQEGAYLYVCTPHASMGMIGVVIVGNTPTDINLEEVKKYKFRGKSKKKFKKILKLLEDV
;
A
#
# COMPACT_ATOMS: atom_id res chain seq x y z
N MET A 1 -20.50 50.37 61.83
CA MET A 1 -20.96 50.24 60.44
C MET A 1 -19.84 49.62 59.61
N ARG A 2 -19.90 48.33 59.35
CA ARG A 2 -18.82 47.58 58.69
C ARG A 2 -19.41 47.04 57.36
N ASN A 3 -18.92 47.59 56.23
CA ASN A 3 -19.30 47.11 54.91
C ASN A 3 -18.60 45.81 54.59
N PHE A 4 -19.36 44.74 54.40
CA PHE A 4 -18.90 43.49 53.85
C PHE A 4 -18.96 43.56 52.34
N TYR A 5 -17.82 43.61 51.64
CA TYR A 5 -17.75 43.40 50.20
C TYR A 5 -17.67 41.90 49.91
N LEU A 6 -18.75 41.37 49.35
CA LEU A 6 -18.77 40.01 48.78
C LEU A 6 -18.05 40.06 47.43
N ILE A 7 -16.89 39.45 47.34
CA ILE A 7 -16.18 39.23 46.07
C ILE A 7 -16.75 37.94 45.48
N PHE A 8 -17.55 38.10 44.40
CA PHE A 8 -18.05 36.98 43.59
C PHE A 8 -16.94 36.54 42.63
N MET A 9 -16.22 35.43 42.93
CA MET A 9 -15.25 34.82 42.04
C MET A 9 -16.00 34.08 40.94
N LEU A 10 -16.04 34.67 39.73
CA LEU A 10 -16.55 34.04 38.54
C LEU A 10 -15.50 33.06 38.02
N VAL A 11 -15.65 31.76 38.32
CA VAL A 11 -14.84 30.70 37.76
C VAL A 11 -15.32 30.44 36.35
N CYS A 12 -14.62 30.99 35.34
CA CYS A 12 -14.84 30.62 33.93
C CYS A 12 -14.31 29.20 33.70
N PHE A 13 -15.22 28.23 33.64
CA PHE A 13 -14.93 26.87 33.21
C PHE A 13 -14.79 26.87 31.68
N ILE A 14 -13.56 27.06 31.19
CA ILE A 14 -13.28 26.88 29.76
C ILE A 14 -13.23 25.37 29.53
N GLY A 15 -14.41 24.80 29.17
CA GLY A 15 -14.52 23.44 28.68
C GLY A 15 -13.79 23.31 27.34
N GLY A 16 -12.54 22.83 27.39
CA GLY A 16 -11.80 22.47 26.18
C GLY A 16 -12.52 21.32 25.46
N MET A 17 -13.21 21.65 24.37
CA MET A 17 -13.80 20.68 23.46
C MET A 17 -12.66 20.01 22.71
N VAL A 18 -12.22 18.84 23.20
CA VAL A 18 -11.25 18.00 22.47
C VAL A 18 -11.98 17.45 21.25
N LEU A 19 -11.80 18.10 20.10
CA LEU A 19 -12.19 17.50 18.83
C LEU A 19 -11.27 16.29 18.63
N SER A 20 -11.78 15.10 18.93
CA SER A 20 -11.17 13.84 18.49
C SER A 20 -11.32 13.80 16.96
N ALA A 21 -10.24 14.09 16.24
CA ALA A 21 -10.19 13.85 14.81
C ALA A 21 -10.29 12.34 14.62
N LYS A 22 -11.48 11.87 14.24
CA LYS A 22 -11.68 10.49 13.79
C LYS A 22 -10.85 10.34 12.52
N ALA A 23 -9.79 9.52 12.56
CA ALA A 23 -9.05 9.16 11.35
C ALA A 23 -10.05 8.59 10.35
N GLU A 24 -10.13 9.20 9.17
CA GLU A 24 -10.98 8.73 8.09
C GLU A 24 -10.47 7.35 7.66
N GLU A 25 -11.26 6.32 7.91
CA GLU A 25 -10.91 4.95 7.53
C GLU A 25 -11.00 4.85 6.00
N LYS A 26 -9.84 4.69 5.35
CA LYS A 26 -9.74 4.64 3.89
C LYS A 26 -10.22 3.29 3.39
N GLU A 27 -11.09 3.31 2.39
CA GLU A 27 -11.59 2.08 1.75
C GLU A 27 -10.43 1.25 1.22
N PRO A 28 -10.41 -0.07 1.49
CA PRO A 28 -9.35 -0.94 1.01
C PRO A 28 -9.42 -1.11 -0.51
N LEU A 29 -8.25 -1.16 -1.15
CA LEU A 29 -8.13 -1.52 -2.56
C LEU A 29 -8.06 -3.04 -2.70
N ILE A 30 -8.88 -3.61 -3.59
CA ILE A 30 -8.89 -5.05 -3.86
C ILE A 30 -8.02 -5.35 -5.08
N ILE A 31 -7.11 -6.31 -4.95
CA ILE A 31 -6.31 -6.86 -6.05
C ILE A 31 -6.56 -8.37 -6.13
N GLU A 32 -7.07 -8.83 -7.26
CA GLU A 32 -7.33 -10.24 -7.47
C GLU A 32 -6.09 -11.00 -7.95
N MET A 33 -5.92 -12.22 -7.47
CA MET A 33 -4.90 -13.16 -7.91
C MET A 33 -5.54 -14.17 -8.88
N LEU A 34 -5.13 -14.15 -10.16
CA LEU A 34 -5.83 -14.80 -11.27
C LEU A 34 -4.92 -15.75 -12.06
N ASN A 35 -5.47 -16.93 -12.41
CA ASN A 35 -4.83 -17.82 -13.40
C ASN A 35 -4.88 -17.23 -14.81
N LYS A 36 -5.99 -16.55 -15.14
CA LYS A 36 -6.21 -16.01 -16.48
C LYS A 36 -7.20 -14.85 -16.45
N ARG A 37 -6.95 -13.86 -17.31
CA ARG A 37 -7.89 -12.81 -17.71
C ARG A 37 -7.61 -12.48 -19.18
N ASP A 38 -8.60 -12.67 -20.03
CA ASP A 38 -8.48 -12.56 -21.49
C ASP A 38 -7.33 -13.42 -22.06
N LYS A 39 -6.30 -12.79 -22.63
CA LYS A 39 -5.11 -13.45 -23.18
C LYS A 39 -3.95 -13.57 -22.18
N GLU A 40 -4.05 -12.90 -21.03
CA GLU A 40 -3.03 -12.92 -19.98
C GLU A 40 -3.22 -14.10 -19.04
N LYS A 41 -2.11 -14.68 -18.59
CA LYS A 41 -2.09 -15.79 -17.64
C LYS A 41 -1.18 -15.47 -16.46
N MET A 42 -1.54 -15.98 -15.27
CA MET A 42 -0.80 -15.81 -14.04
C MET A 42 -0.54 -14.32 -13.77
N LEU A 43 -1.57 -13.63 -13.29
CA LEU A 43 -1.54 -12.17 -13.14
C LEU A 43 -2.23 -11.71 -11.85
N TYR A 44 -1.85 -10.53 -11.40
CA TYR A 44 -2.66 -9.71 -10.51
C TYR A 44 -3.62 -8.86 -11.34
N SER A 45 -4.79 -8.52 -10.81
CA SER A 45 -5.79 -7.72 -11.53
C SER A 45 -5.27 -6.31 -11.89
N GLN A 46 -4.25 -5.83 -11.16
CA GLN A 46 -3.57 -4.57 -11.39
C GLN A 46 -2.05 -4.77 -11.37
N ASP A 47 -1.35 -4.24 -12.37
CA ASP A 47 0.11 -4.28 -12.44
C ASP A 47 0.75 -3.16 -11.64
N VAL A 48 0.08 -2.01 -11.54
CA VAL A 48 0.44 -0.85 -10.73
C VAL A 48 -0.78 -0.42 -9.96
N ALA A 49 -0.67 -0.37 -8.64
CA ALA A 49 -1.66 0.19 -7.74
C ALA A 49 -1.10 1.46 -7.10
N ARG A 50 -1.97 2.45 -6.87
CA ARG A 50 -1.64 3.66 -6.12
C ARG A 50 -2.53 3.73 -4.90
N VAL A 51 -1.94 3.93 -3.75
CA VAL A 51 -2.63 4.05 -2.47
C VAL A 51 -2.04 5.18 -1.64
N GLU A 52 -2.81 5.68 -0.72
CA GLU A 52 -2.34 6.66 0.25
C GLU A 52 -1.67 5.96 1.46
N VAL A 53 -0.88 6.71 2.22
CA VAL A 53 -0.37 6.24 3.52
C VAL A 53 -1.55 5.92 4.44
N GLY A 54 -1.47 4.78 5.13
CA GLY A 54 -2.52 4.23 5.98
C GLY A 54 -3.61 3.44 5.24
N GLN A 55 -3.58 3.39 3.90
CA GLN A 55 -4.54 2.60 3.13
C GLN A 55 -4.13 1.12 3.06
N THR A 56 -5.13 0.25 3.06
CA THR A 56 -4.95 -1.21 2.98
C THR A 56 -5.17 -1.72 1.55
N ILE A 57 -4.34 -2.66 1.12
CA ILE A 57 -4.65 -3.50 -0.05
C ILE A 57 -4.99 -4.91 0.44
N ILE A 58 -6.03 -5.49 -0.15
CA ILE A 58 -6.44 -6.88 0.07
C ILE A 58 -6.21 -7.65 -1.24
N TRP A 59 -5.30 -8.64 -1.21
CA TRP A 59 -5.11 -9.56 -2.33
C TRP A 59 -6.01 -10.79 -2.16
N THR A 60 -7.00 -10.94 -3.04
CA THR A 60 -7.98 -12.03 -2.99
C THR A 60 -7.60 -13.18 -3.93
N PRO A 61 -7.59 -14.43 -3.48
CA PRO A 61 -7.22 -15.58 -4.29
C PRO A 61 -8.39 -16.09 -5.13
N ASN A 62 -8.77 -15.37 -6.18
CA ASN A 62 -9.81 -15.83 -7.11
C ASN A 62 -9.41 -17.11 -7.85
N SER A 63 -8.11 -17.42 -7.89
CA SER A 63 -7.56 -18.70 -8.34
C SER A 63 -6.57 -19.23 -7.31
N LYS A 64 -6.49 -20.56 -7.17
CA LYS A 64 -5.54 -21.21 -6.26
C LYS A 64 -4.09 -21.16 -6.79
N GLY A 65 -3.12 -21.34 -5.91
CA GLY A 65 -1.70 -21.44 -6.25
C GLY A 65 -0.96 -20.08 -6.32
N HIS A 66 -1.58 -19.01 -5.84
CA HIS A 66 -0.99 -17.68 -5.84
C HIS A 66 -0.68 -17.19 -4.43
N ASN A 67 0.26 -16.26 -4.34
CA ASN A 67 0.62 -15.53 -3.14
C ASN A 67 1.19 -14.15 -3.46
N VAL A 68 1.50 -13.39 -2.44
CA VAL A 68 2.19 -12.11 -2.51
C VAL A 68 3.50 -12.20 -1.74
N GLN A 69 4.61 -11.81 -2.36
CA GLN A 69 5.90 -11.67 -1.69
C GLN A 69 6.49 -10.30 -2.07
N PHE A 70 6.76 -9.46 -1.08
CA PHE A 70 7.50 -8.21 -1.30
C PHE A 70 8.97 -8.51 -1.53
N VAL A 71 9.51 -8.05 -2.66
CA VAL A 71 10.90 -8.29 -3.07
C VAL A 71 11.76 -7.03 -3.03
N SER A 72 11.15 -5.85 -3.20
CA SER A 72 11.77 -4.56 -2.95
C SER A 72 10.75 -3.66 -2.23
N VAL A 73 11.17 -3.00 -1.18
CA VAL A 73 10.35 -2.13 -0.31
C VAL A 73 11.19 -0.92 0.11
N PRO A 74 10.57 0.16 0.61
CA PRO A 74 11.29 1.28 1.21
C PRO A 74 12.21 0.84 2.36
N GLU A 75 13.24 1.62 2.63
CA GLU A 75 14.16 1.37 3.75
C GLU A 75 13.40 1.32 5.07
N GLY A 76 13.74 0.36 5.93
CA GLY A 76 13.08 0.15 7.22
C GLY A 76 11.79 -0.67 7.17
N VAL A 77 11.24 -0.93 5.98
CA VAL A 77 10.04 -1.77 5.83
C VAL A 77 10.44 -3.25 5.76
N GLU A 78 9.73 -4.09 6.53
CA GLU A 78 9.94 -5.53 6.48
C GLU A 78 9.35 -6.15 5.19
N LYS A 79 10.12 -7.03 4.55
CA LYS A 79 9.64 -7.83 3.42
C LYS A 79 8.77 -8.97 3.91
N VAL A 80 7.53 -9.01 3.44
CA VAL A 80 6.54 -10.03 3.82
C VAL A 80 6.30 -11.03 2.70
N LYS A 81 5.86 -12.22 3.09
CA LYS A 81 5.43 -13.28 2.18
C LYS A 81 4.15 -13.92 2.68
N SER A 82 3.09 -13.86 1.90
CA SER A 82 1.82 -14.48 2.23
C SER A 82 1.83 -16.00 1.97
N LYS A 83 0.87 -16.70 2.59
CA LYS A 83 0.62 -18.12 2.31
C LYS A 83 -0.02 -18.28 0.93
N LEU A 84 0.23 -19.43 0.28
CA LEU A 84 -0.40 -19.77 -1.00
C LEU A 84 -1.92 -19.97 -0.85
N SER A 85 -2.66 -19.48 -1.84
CA SER A 85 -4.12 -19.64 -1.93
C SER A 85 -4.89 -19.07 -0.75
N LYS A 86 -4.31 -18.11 -0.05
CA LYS A 86 -4.96 -17.39 1.04
C LYS A 86 -5.06 -15.92 0.71
N GLU A 87 -6.13 -15.31 1.18
CA GLU A 87 -6.25 -13.87 1.20
C GLU A 87 -5.12 -13.27 2.02
N PHE A 88 -4.63 -12.12 1.58
CA PHE A 88 -3.58 -11.39 2.25
C PHE A 88 -3.91 -9.91 2.25
N SER A 89 -3.86 -9.28 3.41
CA SER A 89 -4.03 -7.84 3.56
C SER A 89 -2.76 -7.20 4.09
N TYR A 90 -2.48 -5.99 3.63
CA TYR A 90 -1.36 -5.19 4.10
C TYR A 90 -1.72 -3.71 4.10
N THR A 91 -1.50 -3.05 5.23
CA THR A 91 -1.69 -1.61 5.38
C THR A 91 -0.35 -0.90 5.15
N PHE A 92 -0.33 0.08 4.27
CA PHE A 92 0.88 0.77 3.83
C PHE A 92 1.13 2.01 4.69
N GLU A 93 1.96 1.89 5.71
CA GLU A 93 2.26 2.98 6.66
C GLU A 93 3.39 3.92 6.19
N GLN A 94 4.13 3.55 5.17
CA GLN A 94 5.28 4.31 4.69
C GLN A 94 5.21 4.56 3.19
N GLU A 95 5.49 5.81 2.78
CA GLU A 95 5.56 6.19 1.37
C GLU A 95 6.68 5.46 0.61
N GLY A 96 6.47 5.28 -0.69
CA GLY A 96 7.44 4.72 -1.60
C GLY A 96 6.88 3.63 -2.51
N ALA A 97 7.77 2.94 -3.20
CA ALA A 97 7.45 1.88 -4.14
C ALA A 97 7.68 0.49 -3.54
N TYR A 98 6.66 -0.36 -3.62
CA TYR A 98 6.67 -1.74 -3.13
C TYR A 98 6.54 -2.69 -4.32
N LEU A 99 7.63 -3.36 -4.66
CA LEU A 99 7.64 -4.38 -5.72
C LEU A 99 7.29 -5.74 -5.13
N TYR A 100 6.32 -6.41 -5.73
CA TYR A 100 5.90 -7.73 -5.27
C TYR A 100 5.73 -8.73 -6.41
N VAL A 101 5.81 -10.00 -6.06
CA VAL A 101 5.71 -11.14 -6.98
C VAL A 101 4.82 -12.24 -6.42
N CYS A 102 4.25 -13.04 -7.31
CA CYS A 102 3.75 -14.36 -6.96
C CYS A 102 4.91 -15.36 -7.05
N THR A 103 5.29 -15.97 -5.93
CA THR A 103 6.49 -16.81 -5.86
C THR A 103 6.56 -17.89 -6.94
N PRO A 104 5.51 -18.74 -7.16
CA PRO A 104 5.57 -19.78 -8.18
C PRO A 104 5.47 -19.25 -9.62
N HIS A 105 4.95 -18.04 -9.83
CA HIS A 105 4.67 -17.51 -11.18
C HIS A 105 5.46 -16.24 -11.53
N ALA A 106 6.48 -15.92 -10.72
CA ALA A 106 7.31 -14.73 -10.91
C ALA A 106 7.94 -14.66 -12.33
N SER A 107 8.43 -15.78 -12.89
CA SER A 107 8.98 -15.82 -14.25
C SER A 107 7.94 -15.75 -15.35
N MET A 108 6.67 -16.03 -15.04
CA MET A 108 5.54 -16.04 -15.99
C MET A 108 4.90 -14.66 -16.20
N GLY A 109 5.28 -13.66 -15.40
CA GLY A 109 4.75 -12.30 -15.50
C GLY A 109 3.86 -11.90 -14.32
N MET A 110 3.73 -12.73 -13.29
CA MET A 110 2.89 -12.39 -12.12
C MET A 110 3.68 -11.54 -11.11
N ILE A 111 3.75 -10.26 -11.42
CA ILE A 111 4.44 -9.22 -10.65
C ILE A 111 3.55 -7.98 -10.59
N GLY A 112 3.76 -7.14 -9.58
CA GLY A 112 3.08 -5.85 -9.44
C GLY A 112 3.90 -4.86 -8.62
N VAL A 113 3.51 -3.61 -8.69
CA VAL A 113 4.07 -2.50 -7.90
C VAL A 113 2.95 -1.75 -7.22
N VAL A 114 3.13 -1.44 -5.94
CA VAL A 114 2.29 -0.46 -5.23
C VAL A 114 3.11 0.80 -5.04
N ILE A 115 2.53 1.94 -5.38
CA ILE A 115 3.04 3.27 -5.08
C ILE A 115 2.22 3.83 -3.94
N VAL A 116 2.88 4.19 -2.87
CA VAL A 116 2.27 4.72 -1.64
C VAL A 116 2.60 6.20 -1.50
N GLY A 117 1.56 7.01 -1.32
CA GLY A 117 1.68 8.46 -1.15
C GLY A 117 1.56 9.23 -2.46
N ASN A 118 1.56 10.56 -2.32
CA ASN A 118 1.41 11.51 -3.43
C ASN A 118 2.76 11.97 -4.00
N THR A 119 3.84 11.58 -3.39
CA THR A 119 5.19 11.99 -3.80
C THR A 119 5.57 11.33 -5.11
N PRO A 120 6.28 12.03 -6.00
CA PRO A 120 6.93 11.39 -7.12
C PRO A 120 7.69 10.16 -6.61
N THR A 121 7.69 9.13 -7.38
CA THR A 121 8.17 7.78 -7.12
C THR A 121 9.66 7.67 -6.72
N ASP A 122 10.29 8.76 -6.31
CA ASP A 122 11.74 8.88 -6.11
C ASP A 122 12.26 8.17 -4.85
N ILE A 123 11.39 7.97 -3.82
CA ILE A 123 11.86 7.55 -2.49
C ILE A 123 12.69 6.26 -2.54
N ASN A 124 12.31 5.28 -3.37
CA ASN A 124 13.11 4.05 -3.55
C ASN A 124 12.99 3.45 -4.95
N LEU A 125 12.56 4.24 -5.93
CA LEU A 125 12.35 3.75 -7.30
C LEU A 125 13.64 3.21 -7.91
N GLU A 126 14.78 3.82 -7.64
CA GLU A 126 16.09 3.36 -8.10
C GLU A 126 16.45 1.96 -7.55
N GLU A 127 16.05 1.65 -6.30
CA GLU A 127 16.20 0.30 -5.75
C GLU A 127 15.28 -0.70 -6.44
N VAL A 128 14.02 -0.30 -6.70
CA VAL A 128 13.07 -1.11 -7.47
C VAL A 128 13.63 -1.41 -8.88
N LYS A 129 14.19 -0.42 -9.59
CA LYS A 129 14.79 -0.57 -10.93
C LYS A 129 15.97 -1.55 -10.96
N LYS A 130 16.70 -1.71 -9.86
CA LYS A 130 17.83 -2.67 -9.76
C LYS A 130 17.36 -4.12 -9.73
N TYR A 131 16.09 -4.40 -9.43
CA TYR A 131 15.60 -5.76 -9.35
C TYR A 131 15.65 -6.47 -10.71
N LYS A 132 16.18 -7.68 -10.74
CA LYS A 132 16.41 -8.44 -11.98
C LYS A 132 15.38 -9.55 -12.15
N PHE A 133 14.49 -9.37 -13.10
CA PHE A 133 13.54 -10.39 -13.50
C PHE A 133 14.05 -11.30 -14.62
N ARG A 134 13.49 -12.53 -14.67
CA ARG A 134 13.66 -13.51 -15.75
C ARG A 134 12.34 -13.75 -16.46
N GLY A 135 12.40 -14.38 -17.63
CA GLY A 135 11.22 -14.78 -18.39
C GLY A 135 10.33 -13.60 -18.80
N LYS A 136 9.02 -13.82 -18.74
CA LYS A 136 8.03 -12.81 -19.14
C LYS A 136 8.01 -11.58 -18.23
N SER A 137 8.37 -11.75 -16.96
CA SER A 137 8.43 -10.63 -16.01
C SER A 137 9.47 -9.58 -16.37
N LYS A 138 10.56 -9.93 -17.07
CA LYS A 138 11.52 -8.94 -17.56
C LYS A 138 10.87 -7.93 -18.52
N LYS A 139 10.00 -8.41 -19.44
CA LYS A 139 9.27 -7.53 -20.37
C LYS A 139 8.17 -6.75 -19.68
N LYS A 140 7.42 -7.40 -18.76
CA LYS A 140 6.34 -6.76 -18.00
C LYS A 140 6.89 -5.67 -17.09
N PHE A 141 7.99 -5.93 -16.39
CA PHE A 141 8.63 -4.96 -15.51
C PHE A 141 9.09 -3.70 -16.24
N LYS A 142 9.64 -3.83 -17.46
CA LYS A 142 9.97 -2.66 -18.29
C LYS A 142 8.73 -1.81 -18.61
N LYS A 143 7.57 -2.44 -18.85
CA LYS A 143 6.31 -1.71 -19.08
C LYS A 143 5.86 -1.00 -17.80
N ILE A 144 5.95 -1.67 -16.65
CA ILE A 144 5.62 -1.07 -15.35
C ILE A 144 6.48 0.15 -15.08
N LEU A 145 7.81 0.03 -15.25
CA LEU A 145 8.73 1.16 -15.04
C LEU A 145 8.38 2.35 -15.93
N LYS A 146 8.04 2.12 -17.21
CA LYS A 146 7.60 3.20 -18.10
C LYS A 146 6.33 3.88 -17.58
N LEU A 147 5.34 3.13 -17.10
CA LEU A 147 4.12 3.69 -16.51
C LEU A 147 4.39 4.51 -15.24
N LEU A 148 5.49 4.25 -14.55
CA LEU A 148 5.90 5.00 -13.36
C LEU A 148 6.67 6.28 -13.70
N GLU A 149 7.31 6.35 -14.87
CA GLU A 149 8.05 7.51 -15.36
C GLU A 149 7.15 8.54 -16.08
N ASP A 150 6.01 8.10 -16.63
CA ASP A 150 5.08 8.92 -17.41
C ASP A 150 4.08 9.72 -16.52
N VAL A 151 4.29 9.81 -15.18
CA VAL A 151 3.34 10.44 -14.22
C VAL A 151 3.97 11.64 -13.51
#